data_34a12b8c32b067c60772a34bdef69398
#
_entry.id   34a12b8c32b067c60772a34bdef69398
#
_cell.length_a   1.000
_cell.length_b   1.000
_cell.length_c   1.000
_cell.angle_alpha   90.00
_cell.angle_beta   90.00
_cell.angle_gamma   90.00
#
_symmetry.space_group_name_H-M   'P 1'
#
loop_
_entity.id
_entity.type
_entity.pdbx_description
1 polymer ?
#
loop_
_entity_poly.entity_id
_entity_poly.type
_entity_poly.pdbx_seq_one_letter_code
_entity_poly.pdbx_strand_id
1 'polypeptide(L)'
;LQMLLLSISLAVAAIPEGLPAVVTIVLALGVARMAKANTIIRKLPAVETLGAVSVVCSDKTGTLTENKMKVLKLYAEDKTLSVSQVRPREFSRLMQGFLLCNNAVIGKTELGDSTELALLSMGEQMGISRERLEERYPRLEEIPFDSDKKYMVTLHKDQSQVCAYIKGACDYLLEVCSFWWIGGKIEPLGQIQKMKIRRVMEGMAEEGLRVLALAFKEHVSDWNESSIMKNLVFAGLAGMMDAPRKQVNQSVYQLKRAGVQVVMITGDYQETAFSIAKMTGIARKREQCVTGEELDAMSDAEFSSKMNDIRVFARVTPAHKVKIVKEFKKNGKIVAMTGDGVNDAPSLHAADIGIAMGANGTDVAKNAADLILADDNFSTIEKAVEEGRSIYVNIKKSILFLLSSNFGEIMTMFVSIAFSMPSPLKASHILWVNLITDSLPALALGVDKNDTGLLMAKKPRDEKESLFAHGGWLLTIGYGLLIGAITLYAFLTGGQTYAFTVLGISQLFHAIGMRDC
;
A
#
# COMPACT_ATOMS: atom_id res chain seq x y z
N LEU A 1 39.98 -49.54 -5.21
CA LEU A 1 40.23 -48.13 -5.51
C LEU A 1 39.20 -47.59 -6.49
N GLN A 2 38.94 -48.28 -7.63
CA GLN A 2 37.97 -47.83 -8.64
C GLN A 2 36.54 -47.67 -8.07
N MET A 3 36.03 -48.62 -7.29
CA MET A 3 34.71 -48.54 -6.64
C MET A 3 34.63 -47.34 -5.66
N LEU A 4 35.69 -47.07 -4.92
CA LEU A 4 35.74 -45.92 -4.01
C LEU A 4 35.69 -44.60 -4.81
N LEU A 5 36.45 -44.47 -5.91
CA LEU A 5 36.42 -43.31 -6.77
C LEU A 5 35.06 -43.10 -7.44
N LEU A 6 34.39 -44.19 -7.87
CA LEU A 6 33.04 -44.14 -8.42
C LEU A 6 32.01 -43.70 -7.36
N SER A 7 32.10 -44.20 -6.13
CA SER A 7 31.21 -43.79 -5.03
C SER A 7 31.40 -42.31 -4.68
N ILE A 8 32.64 -41.83 -4.65
CA ILE A 8 32.95 -40.42 -4.44
C ILE A 8 32.37 -39.56 -5.60
N SER A 9 32.55 -39.98 -6.86
CA SER A 9 32.01 -39.29 -8.01
C SER A 9 30.47 -39.19 -7.97
N LEU A 10 29.81 -40.31 -7.58
CA LEU A 10 28.35 -40.33 -7.42
C LEU A 10 27.88 -39.42 -6.28
N ALA A 11 28.60 -39.39 -5.15
CA ALA A 11 28.28 -38.50 -4.03
C ALA A 11 28.44 -37.03 -4.42
N VAL A 12 29.48 -36.69 -5.17
CA VAL A 12 29.68 -35.30 -5.70
C VAL A 12 28.57 -34.94 -6.69
N ALA A 13 28.21 -35.84 -7.62
CA ALA A 13 27.10 -35.60 -8.56
C ALA A 13 25.74 -35.34 -7.88
N ALA A 14 25.54 -35.91 -6.66
CA ALA A 14 24.29 -35.75 -5.93
C ALA A 14 24.12 -34.39 -5.25
N ILE A 15 25.18 -33.57 -5.16
CA ILE A 15 25.16 -32.30 -4.43
C ILE A 15 25.17 -31.11 -5.45
N PRO A 16 24.07 -30.35 -5.55
CA PRO A 16 24.07 -29.15 -6.42
C PRO A 16 24.84 -28.01 -5.74
N GLU A 17 26.16 -28.00 -5.85
CA GLU A 17 27.06 -27.06 -5.16
C GLU A 17 26.77 -25.60 -5.50
N GLY A 18 26.28 -25.31 -6.71
CA GLY A 18 25.92 -23.97 -7.17
C GLY A 18 24.62 -23.43 -6.58
N LEU A 19 23.73 -24.29 -6.05
CA LEU A 19 22.38 -23.90 -5.64
C LEU A 19 22.34 -22.78 -4.58
N PRO A 20 23.07 -22.85 -3.44
CA PRO A 20 23.04 -21.78 -2.44
C PRO A 20 23.55 -20.45 -2.99
N ALA A 21 24.59 -20.47 -3.84
CA ALA A 21 25.14 -19.28 -4.45
C ALA A 21 24.15 -18.64 -5.43
N VAL A 22 23.56 -19.43 -6.33
CA VAL A 22 22.55 -18.96 -7.30
C VAL A 22 21.36 -18.33 -6.58
N VAL A 23 20.76 -19.01 -5.60
CA VAL A 23 19.62 -18.47 -4.85
C VAL A 23 19.97 -17.16 -4.15
N THR A 24 21.14 -17.08 -3.52
CA THR A 24 21.58 -15.87 -2.82
C THR A 24 21.79 -14.70 -3.79
N ILE A 25 22.41 -14.95 -4.94
CA ILE A 25 22.64 -13.92 -5.97
C ILE A 25 21.30 -13.43 -6.56
N VAL A 26 20.38 -14.36 -6.87
CA VAL A 26 19.06 -14.01 -7.40
C VAL A 26 18.27 -13.16 -6.41
N LEU A 27 18.29 -13.52 -5.12
CA LEU A 27 17.67 -12.72 -4.06
C LEU A 27 18.32 -11.33 -3.96
N ALA A 28 19.66 -11.25 -3.97
CA ALA A 28 20.37 -9.97 -3.88
C ALA A 28 20.05 -9.05 -5.06
N LEU A 29 19.99 -9.59 -6.29
CA LEU A 29 19.59 -8.83 -7.48
C LEU A 29 18.12 -8.41 -7.42
N GLY A 30 17.25 -9.27 -6.88
CA GLY A 30 15.86 -8.93 -6.61
C GLY A 30 15.72 -7.77 -5.63
N VAL A 31 16.45 -7.81 -4.52
CA VAL A 31 16.51 -6.69 -3.54
C VAL A 31 17.00 -5.40 -4.20
N ALA A 32 18.00 -5.47 -5.06
CA ALA A 32 18.50 -4.29 -5.78
C ALA A 32 17.44 -3.69 -6.73
N ARG A 33 16.60 -4.52 -7.38
CA ARG A 33 15.46 -4.06 -8.19
C ARG A 33 14.36 -3.44 -7.32
N MET A 34 14.01 -4.07 -6.19
CA MET A 34 13.03 -3.54 -5.24
C MET A 34 13.48 -2.20 -4.66
N ALA A 35 14.78 -2.03 -4.35
CA ALA A 35 15.31 -0.76 -3.87
C ALA A 35 15.17 0.37 -4.90
N LYS A 36 15.38 0.09 -6.20
CA LYS A 36 15.11 1.04 -7.29
C LYS A 36 13.63 1.40 -7.42
N ALA A 37 12.74 0.53 -6.94
CA ALA A 37 11.29 0.75 -6.88
C ALA A 37 10.83 1.27 -5.51
N ASN A 38 11.68 2.00 -4.77
CA ASN A 38 11.40 2.60 -3.46
C ASN A 38 11.06 1.59 -2.34
N THR A 39 11.46 0.33 -2.47
CA THR A 39 11.23 -0.71 -1.45
C THR A 39 12.56 -1.15 -0.85
N ILE A 40 12.81 -0.81 0.41
CA ILE A 40 14.03 -1.17 1.15
C ILE A 40 13.75 -2.46 1.92
N ILE A 41 14.40 -3.55 1.55
CA ILE A 41 14.29 -4.85 2.21
C ILE A 41 15.25 -4.89 3.41
N ARG A 42 14.73 -5.22 4.59
CA ARG A 42 15.52 -5.41 5.82
C ARG A 42 15.83 -6.88 6.11
N LYS A 43 14.91 -7.78 5.74
CA LYS A 43 15.08 -9.23 5.92
C LYS A 43 14.94 -9.95 4.58
N LEU A 44 15.97 -10.64 4.12
CA LEU A 44 15.96 -11.33 2.82
C LEU A 44 14.79 -12.31 2.63
N PRO A 45 14.36 -13.10 3.63
CA PRO A 45 13.23 -14.01 3.47
C PRO A 45 11.90 -13.31 3.11
N ALA A 46 11.75 -12.03 3.48
CA ALA A 46 10.56 -11.26 3.15
C ALA A 46 10.32 -11.13 1.63
N VAL A 47 11.38 -11.18 0.82
CA VAL A 47 11.30 -11.09 -0.65
C VAL A 47 10.51 -12.28 -1.22
N GLU A 48 10.77 -13.48 -0.73
CA GLU A 48 10.06 -14.68 -1.17
C GLU A 48 8.61 -14.69 -0.66
N THR A 49 8.41 -14.30 0.61
CA THR A 49 7.09 -14.24 1.25
C THR A 49 6.18 -13.21 0.56
N LEU A 50 6.72 -12.08 0.06
CA LEU A 50 5.98 -11.08 -0.72
C LEU A 50 5.24 -11.68 -1.92
N GLY A 51 5.88 -12.61 -2.63
CA GLY A 51 5.27 -13.29 -3.78
C GLY A 51 4.07 -14.16 -3.42
N ALA A 52 3.96 -14.57 -2.16
CA ALA A 52 2.90 -15.43 -1.63
C ALA A 52 1.81 -14.65 -0.87
N VAL A 53 1.97 -13.33 -0.69
CA VAL A 53 0.99 -12.50 0.03
C VAL A 53 -0.39 -12.68 -0.55
N SER A 54 -1.35 -13.02 0.32
CA SER A 54 -2.76 -13.21 -0.01
C SER A 54 -3.67 -12.14 0.60
N VAL A 55 -3.21 -11.44 1.65
CA VAL A 55 -3.93 -10.32 2.28
C VAL A 55 -2.95 -9.18 2.55
N VAL A 56 -3.33 -7.96 2.16
CA VAL A 56 -2.66 -6.72 2.53
C VAL A 56 -3.56 -5.95 3.49
N CYS A 57 -3.18 -5.89 4.75
CA CYS A 57 -3.78 -5.06 5.78
C CYS A 57 -3.10 -3.69 5.75
N SER A 58 -3.82 -2.65 5.36
CA SER A 58 -3.25 -1.31 5.24
C SER A 58 -3.84 -0.35 6.25
N ASP A 59 -2.99 0.38 6.95
CA ASP A 59 -3.45 1.58 7.66
C ASP A 59 -3.97 2.61 6.65
N LYS A 60 -4.94 3.41 7.06
CA LYS A 60 -5.52 4.46 6.22
C LYS A 60 -4.55 5.63 6.04
N THR A 61 -4.14 6.21 7.19
CA THR A 61 -3.43 7.50 7.23
C THR A 61 -2.00 7.37 6.71
N GLY A 62 -1.59 8.30 5.86
CA GLY A 62 -0.21 8.33 5.32
C GLY A 62 0.11 7.23 4.30
N THR A 63 -0.64 6.12 4.26
CA THR A 63 -0.45 5.00 3.33
C THR A 63 -1.43 5.06 2.16
N LEU A 64 -2.73 4.90 2.45
CA LEU A 64 -3.79 5.00 1.44
C LEU A 64 -4.13 6.45 1.12
N THR A 65 -3.96 7.35 2.08
CA THR A 65 -4.22 8.77 1.97
C THR A 65 -2.91 9.57 1.98
N GLU A 66 -3.00 10.84 1.61
CA GLU A 66 -1.83 11.72 1.54
C GLU A 66 -1.38 12.24 2.92
N ASN A 67 -2.13 11.97 3.98
CA ASN A 67 -1.98 12.56 5.32
C ASN A 67 -2.04 14.09 5.27
N LYS A 68 -2.82 14.62 4.34
CA LYS A 68 -3.07 16.05 4.17
C LYS A 68 -4.56 16.28 3.97
N MET A 69 -5.15 17.10 4.83
CA MET A 69 -6.53 17.54 4.65
C MET A 69 -6.66 18.35 3.37
N LYS A 70 -7.73 18.11 2.62
CA LYS A 70 -8.07 18.88 1.41
C LYS A 70 -9.55 19.24 1.43
N VAL A 71 -9.86 20.48 1.05
CA VAL A 71 -11.24 20.88 0.81
C VAL A 71 -11.69 20.27 -0.51
N LEU A 72 -12.77 19.49 -0.49
CA LEU A 72 -13.30 18.82 -1.67
C LEU A 72 -14.60 19.45 -2.16
N LYS A 73 -15.46 19.91 -1.22
CA LYS A 73 -16.76 20.50 -1.52
C LYS A 73 -16.95 21.82 -0.77
N LEU A 74 -17.63 22.73 -1.41
CA LEU A 74 -18.09 23.98 -0.82
C LEU A 74 -19.60 24.09 -0.99
N TYR A 75 -20.27 24.63 0.03
CA TYR A 75 -21.66 25.03 -0.05
C TYR A 75 -21.78 26.52 0.30
N ALA A 76 -22.29 27.30 -0.62
CA ALA A 76 -22.64 28.69 -0.40
C ALA A 76 -23.71 29.11 -1.41
N GLU A 77 -24.44 30.17 -1.11
CA GLU A 77 -25.46 30.72 -1.99
C GLU A 77 -26.45 29.67 -2.52
N ASP A 78 -26.82 28.74 -1.62
CA ASP A 78 -27.74 27.64 -1.91
C ASP A 78 -27.27 26.62 -2.95
N LYS A 79 -25.95 26.54 -3.21
CA LYS A 79 -25.32 25.63 -4.17
C LYS A 79 -24.23 24.82 -3.48
N THR A 80 -24.17 23.53 -3.82
CA THR A 80 -23.03 22.65 -3.47
C THR A 80 -22.20 22.40 -4.71
N LEU A 81 -20.91 22.74 -4.66
CA LEU A 81 -19.96 22.53 -5.77
C LEU A 81 -18.71 21.82 -5.26
N SER A 82 -18.11 20.96 -6.07
CA SER A 82 -16.74 20.51 -5.82
C SER A 82 -15.77 21.66 -6.07
N VAL A 83 -14.68 21.71 -5.29
CA VAL A 83 -13.66 22.76 -5.39
C VAL A 83 -13.15 22.94 -6.83
N SER A 84 -13.03 21.85 -7.60
CA SER A 84 -12.62 21.90 -9.01
C SER A 84 -13.62 22.58 -9.95
N GLN A 85 -14.86 22.78 -9.54
CA GLN A 85 -15.94 23.39 -10.31
C GLN A 85 -16.18 24.86 -9.95
N VAL A 86 -15.65 25.31 -8.79
CA VAL A 86 -15.84 26.67 -8.29
C VAL A 86 -14.97 27.64 -9.08
N ARG A 87 -15.57 28.69 -9.61
CA ARG A 87 -14.84 29.78 -10.25
C ARG A 87 -14.34 30.78 -9.20
N PRO A 88 -13.20 31.47 -9.40
CA PRO A 88 -12.61 32.38 -8.40
C PRO A 88 -13.51 33.50 -7.88
N ARG A 89 -14.52 33.89 -8.63
CA ARG A 89 -15.50 34.92 -8.22
C ARG A 89 -16.74 34.35 -7.55
N GLU A 90 -17.00 33.06 -7.73
CA GLU A 90 -18.09 32.36 -7.01
C GLU A 90 -17.67 32.15 -5.56
N PHE A 91 -18.62 32.29 -4.66
CA PHE A 91 -18.39 32.11 -3.21
C PHE A 91 -17.31 33.04 -2.62
N SER A 92 -17.09 34.22 -3.23
CA SER A 92 -16.01 35.15 -2.83
C SER A 92 -16.03 35.49 -1.34
N ARG A 93 -17.23 35.67 -0.74
CA ARG A 93 -17.37 35.97 0.70
C ARG A 93 -16.97 34.81 1.58
N LEU A 94 -17.34 33.58 1.18
CA LEU A 94 -16.94 32.34 1.88
C LEU A 94 -15.43 32.17 1.85
N MET A 95 -14.82 32.31 0.66
CA MET A 95 -13.38 32.16 0.47
C MET A 95 -12.61 33.22 1.28
N GLN A 96 -13.01 34.46 1.20
CA GLN A 96 -12.41 35.58 1.95
C GLN A 96 -12.42 35.29 3.45
N GLY A 97 -13.56 34.85 3.99
CA GLY A 97 -13.68 34.57 5.42
C GLY A 97 -12.84 33.39 5.88
N PHE A 98 -12.76 32.29 5.11
CA PHE A 98 -11.92 31.15 5.47
C PHE A 98 -10.41 31.44 5.40
N LEU A 99 -9.99 32.33 4.48
CA LEU A 99 -8.58 32.72 4.36
C LEU A 99 -8.17 33.72 5.44
N LEU A 100 -9.05 34.66 5.80
CA LEU A 100 -8.79 35.68 6.83
C LEU A 100 -8.90 35.10 8.25
N CYS A 101 -9.91 34.24 8.50
CA CYS A 101 -10.09 33.56 9.78
C CYS A 101 -9.20 32.29 9.83
N ASN A 102 -7.88 32.46 9.83
CA ASN A 102 -6.92 31.38 9.70
C ASN A 102 -5.58 31.76 10.30
N ASN A 103 -4.93 30.86 11.05
CA ASN A 103 -3.64 31.07 11.71
C ASN A 103 -2.51 30.24 11.09
N ALA A 104 -2.82 29.33 10.15
CA ALA A 104 -1.81 28.56 9.48
C ALA A 104 -0.96 29.41 8.52
N VAL A 105 0.23 28.95 8.21
CA VAL A 105 1.15 29.59 7.27
C VAL A 105 1.65 28.56 6.28
N ILE A 106 1.54 28.84 4.99
CA ILE A 106 2.14 28.07 3.91
C ILE A 106 3.40 28.81 3.45
N GLY A 107 4.56 28.15 3.58
CA GLY A 107 5.87 28.68 3.19
C GLY A 107 6.84 27.54 2.89
N LYS A 108 8.14 27.73 3.19
CA LYS A 108 9.14 26.63 3.10
C LYS A 108 8.78 25.46 4.01
N THR A 109 8.13 25.72 5.12
CA THR A 109 7.54 24.75 6.06
C THR A 109 6.09 25.12 6.28
N GLU A 110 5.19 24.13 6.19
CA GLU A 110 3.77 24.30 6.52
C GLU A 110 3.64 24.31 8.06
N LEU A 111 3.03 25.38 8.62
CA LEU A 111 2.81 25.53 10.06
C LEU A 111 1.34 25.80 10.33
N GLY A 112 0.74 25.07 11.29
CA GLY A 112 -0.65 25.25 11.69
C GLY A 112 -1.45 23.94 11.71
N ASP A 113 -2.74 24.05 12.05
CA ASP A 113 -3.68 22.93 12.03
C ASP A 113 -3.95 22.47 10.58
N SER A 114 -4.09 21.16 10.40
CA SER A 114 -4.32 20.55 9.07
C SER A 114 -5.58 21.07 8.37
N THR A 115 -6.61 21.43 9.13
CA THR A 115 -7.87 22.02 8.63
C THR A 115 -7.63 23.42 8.07
N GLU A 116 -6.83 24.20 8.77
CA GLU A 116 -6.45 25.55 8.37
C GLU A 116 -5.55 25.56 7.13
N LEU A 117 -4.56 24.66 7.10
CA LEU A 117 -3.71 24.44 5.93
C LEU A 117 -4.51 24.04 4.70
N ALA A 118 -5.54 23.20 4.86
CA ALA A 118 -6.43 22.80 3.77
C ALA A 118 -7.19 24.01 3.16
N LEU A 119 -7.66 24.90 4.01
CA LEU A 119 -8.35 26.12 3.57
C LEU A 119 -7.41 27.08 2.83
N LEU A 120 -6.17 27.26 3.32
CA LEU A 120 -5.17 28.09 2.63
C LEU A 120 -4.78 27.50 1.28
N SER A 121 -4.48 26.20 1.25
CA SER A 121 -4.14 25.50 0.01
C SER A 121 -5.25 25.58 -1.04
N MET A 122 -6.51 25.53 -0.62
CA MET A 122 -7.66 25.77 -1.48
C MET A 122 -7.63 27.19 -2.06
N GLY A 123 -7.34 28.22 -1.24
CA GLY A 123 -7.22 29.60 -1.70
C GLY A 123 -6.13 29.78 -2.75
N GLU A 124 -4.94 29.21 -2.52
CA GLU A 124 -3.83 29.24 -3.48
C GLU A 124 -4.20 28.58 -4.82
N GLN A 125 -4.84 27.38 -4.78
CA GLN A 125 -5.30 26.68 -5.99
C GLN A 125 -6.29 27.51 -6.79
N MET A 126 -7.08 28.38 -6.14
CA MET A 126 -8.01 29.31 -6.79
C MET A 126 -7.37 30.65 -7.17
N GLY A 127 -6.07 30.84 -6.94
CA GLY A 127 -5.35 32.06 -7.24
C GLY A 127 -5.70 33.23 -6.31
N ILE A 128 -6.20 32.94 -5.10
CA ILE A 128 -6.53 33.96 -4.09
C ILE A 128 -5.36 34.05 -3.10
N SER A 129 -4.62 35.18 -3.12
CA SER A 129 -3.53 35.41 -2.17
C SER A 129 -4.08 35.90 -0.83
N ARG A 130 -3.72 35.22 0.26
CA ARG A 130 -4.03 35.65 1.61
C ARG A 130 -3.34 36.97 1.95
N GLU A 131 -2.10 37.18 1.56
CA GLU A 131 -1.32 38.39 1.84
C GLU A 131 -2.04 39.61 1.29
N ARG A 132 -2.53 39.55 0.03
CA ARG A 132 -3.32 40.64 -0.57
C ARG A 132 -4.64 40.88 0.14
N LEU A 133 -5.26 39.83 0.69
CA LEU A 133 -6.48 39.98 1.49
C LEU A 133 -6.15 40.63 2.84
N GLU A 134 -5.06 40.28 3.50
CA GLU A 134 -4.64 40.89 4.77
C GLU A 134 -4.18 42.32 4.63
N GLU A 135 -3.55 42.69 3.49
CA GLU A 135 -3.26 44.10 3.16
C GLU A 135 -4.54 44.92 3.04
N ARG A 136 -5.57 44.35 2.43
CA ARG A 136 -6.87 45.04 2.25
C ARG A 136 -7.74 45.02 3.50
N TYR A 137 -7.68 43.92 4.25
CA TYR A 137 -8.46 43.65 5.47
C TYR A 137 -7.52 43.33 6.63
N PRO A 138 -6.76 44.31 7.15
CA PRO A 138 -5.82 44.07 8.23
C PRO A 138 -6.51 43.45 9.44
N ARG A 139 -5.90 42.42 10.03
CA ARG A 139 -6.40 41.80 11.26
C ARG A 139 -6.15 42.74 12.43
N LEU A 140 -7.19 42.93 13.24
CA LEU A 140 -7.15 43.78 14.43
C LEU A 140 -7.01 42.95 15.71
N GLU A 141 -7.82 41.87 15.82
CA GLU A 141 -7.86 41.02 16.99
C GLU A 141 -8.33 39.62 16.62
N GLU A 142 -8.13 38.66 17.52
CA GLU A 142 -8.66 37.29 17.39
C GLU A 142 -9.15 36.74 18.72
N ILE A 143 -10.17 35.89 18.65
CA ILE A 143 -10.54 34.95 19.69
C ILE A 143 -10.09 33.58 19.18
N PRO A 144 -9.03 32.97 19.80
CA PRO A 144 -8.50 31.71 19.33
C PRO A 144 -9.53 30.58 19.34
N PHE A 145 -9.26 29.52 18.60
CA PHE A 145 -10.11 28.32 18.63
C PHE A 145 -10.17 27.73 20.04
N ASP A 146 -11.38 27.47 20.51
CA ASP A 146 -11.66 26.81 21.77
C ASP A 146 -12.42 25.50 21.48
N SER A 147 -11.92 24.38 21.99
CA SER A 147 -12.52 23.06 21.80
C SER A 147 -13.89 22.90 22.42
N ASP A 148 -14.20 23.63 23.48
CA ASP A 148 -15.50 23.59 24.15
C ASP A 148 -16.54 24.45 23.42
N LYS A 149 -16.11 25.64 22.95
CA LYS A 149 -16.94 26.55 22.15
C LYS A 149 -17.03 26.13 20.68
N LYS A 150 -16.04 25.40 20.16
CA LYS A 150 -15.95 24.88 18.78
C LYS A 150 -15.95 25.93 17.69
N TYR A 151 -15.47 27.13 17.95
CA TYR A 151 -15.29 28.18 16.96
C TYR A 151 -14.05 29.04 17.24
N MET A 152 -13.66 29.79 16.22
CA MET A 152 -12.63 30.82 16.23
C MET A 152 -13.19 32.08 15.60
N VAL A 153 -12.80 33.28 16.09
CA VAL A 153 -13.20 34.60 15.55
C VAL A 153 -11.97 35.40 15.20
N THR A 154 -12.02 36.10 14.09
CA THR A 154 -11.03 37.12 13.73
C THR A 154 -11.72 38.43 13.35
N LEU A 155 -11.19 39.55 13.86
CA LEU A 155 -11.66 40.91 13.56
C LEU A 155 -10.76 41.58 12.55
N HIS A 156 -11.35 42.14 11.53
CA HIS A 156 -10.63 42.77 10.42
C HIS A 156 -11.14 44.16 10.12
N LYS A 157 -10.23 45.05 9.74
CA LYS A 157 -10.58 46.41 9.28
C LYS A 157 -11.04 46.33 7.81
N ASP A 158 -12.27 46.83 7.53
CA ASP A 158 -12.80 46.99 6.17
C ASP A 158 -13.09 48.48 5.95
N GLN A 159 -12.14 49.18 5.34
CA GLN A 159 -12.17 50.63 5.17
C GLN A 159 -12.35 51.39 6.50
N SER A 160 -13.55 51.90 6.79
CA SER A 160 -13.87 52.63 8.02
C SER A 160 -14.60 51.77 9.06
N GLN A 161 -14.86 50.47 8.76
CA GLN A 161 -15.67 49.59 9.57
C GLN A 161 -14.86 48.39 10.05
N VAL A 162 -15.38 47.68 11.03
CA VAL A 162 -14.82 46.40 11.52
C VAL A 162 -15.75 45.27 11.15
N CYS A 163 -15.19 44.23 10.54
CA CYS A 163 -15.88 43.01 10.18
C CYS A 163 -15.33 41.85 10.98
N ALA A 164 -16.17 40.95 11.50
CA ALA A 164 -15.77 39.70 12.14
C ALA A 164 -16.02 38.53 11.19
N TYR A 165 -15.04 37.59 11.12
CA TYR A 165 -15.21 36.29 10.51
C TYR A 165 -15.15 35.21 11.59
N ILE A 166 -16.08 34.30 11.54
CA ILE A 166 -16.24 33.22 12.51
C ILE A 166 -16.25 31.88 11.80
N LYS A 167 -15.27 31.04 12.06
CA LYS A 167 -15.27 29.66 11.57
C LYS A 167 -15.47 28.68 12.72
N GLY A 168 -16.23 27.61 12.49
CA GLY A 168 -16.49 26.64 13.55
C GLY A 168 -17.41 25.51 13.14
N ALA A 169 -17.88 24.77 14.15
CA ALA A 169 -18.84 23.69 13.98
C ALA A 169 -20.17 24.22 13.42
N CYS A 170 -20.68 23.56 12.39
CA CYS A 170 -21.87 23.98 11.67
C CYS A 170 -23.10 24.05 12.60
N ASP A 171 -23.30 23.04 13.45
CA ASP A 171 -24.45 22.96 14.35
C ASP A 171 -24.51 24.18 15.25
N TYR A 172 -23.39 24.58 15.84
CA TYR A 172 -23.32 25.73 16.72
C TYR A 172 -23.52 27.04 15.94
N LEU A 173 -22.84 27.23 14.81
CA LEU A 173 -22.94 28.48 14.06
C LEU A 173 -24.33 28.70 13.47
N LEU A 174 -25.03 27.65 13.03
CA LEU A 174 -26.39 27.76 12.52
C LEU A 174 -27.38 28.26 13.58
N GLU A 175 -27.19 27.94 14.87
CA GLU A 175 -28.06 28.41 15.92
C GLU A 175 -27.94 29.93 16.15
N VAL A 176 -26.71 30.46 16.10
CA VAL A 176 -26.43 31.88 16.36
C VAL A 176 -26.55 32.76 15.11
N CYS A 177 -26.73 32.17 13.91
CA CYS A 177 -27.01 32.88 12.69
C CYS A 177 -28.48 33.24 12.56
N SER A 178 -28.76 34.55 12.34
CA SER A 178 -30.08 35.08 12.02
C SER A 178 -30.26 35.43 10.56
N PHE A 179 -29.17 35.51 9.82
CA PHE A 179 -29.13 35.89 8.41
C PHE A 179 -28.24 34.91 7.64
N TRP A 180 -28.36 34.91 6.32
CA TRP A 180 -27.47 34.23 5.42
C TRP A 180 -27.11 35.06 4.19
N TRP A 181 -25.95 34.77 3.60
CA TRP A 181 -25.47 35.42 2.40
C TRP A 181 -25.96 34.69 1.16
N ILE A 182 -26.74 35.35 0.29
CA ILE A 182 -27.28 34.75 -0.93
C ILE A 182 -27.42 35.83 -2.02
N GLY A 183 -26.95 35.50 -3.24
CA GLY A 183 -27.05 36.43 -4.38
C GLY A 183 -26.40 37.79 -4.16
N GLY A 184 -25.35 37.89 -3.34
CA GLY A 184 -24.68 39.14 -3.01
C GLY A 184 -25.38 40.00 -1.97
N LYS A 185 -26.40 39.46 -1.25
CA LYS A 185 -27.19 40.19 -0.25
C LYS A 185 -27.31 39.39 1.04
N ILE A 186 -27.56 40.13 2.13
CA ILE A 186 -27.88 39.54 3.45
C ILE A 186 -29.40 39.41 3.54
N GLU A 187 -29.88 38.18 3.68
CA GLU A 187 -31.31 37.85 3.83
C GLU A 187 -31.58 37.14 5.15
N PRO A 188 -32.81 37.17 5.71
CA PRO A 188 -33.18 36.44 6.92
C PRO A 188 -32.99 34.93 6.75
N LEU A 189 -32.43 34.27 7.76
CA LEU A 189 -32.23 32.83 7.82
C LEU A 189 -33.36 32.18 8.66
N GLY A 190 -34.41 31.71 7.98
CA GLY A 190 -35.53 31.03 8.61
C GLY A 190 -35.26 29.55 8.89
N GLN A 191 -36.21 28.89 9.56
CA GLN A 191 -36.08 27.46 9.92
C GLN A 191 -35.98 26.53 8.71
N ILE A 192 -36.67 26.85 7.62
CA ILE A 192 -36.61 26.05 6.38
C ILE A 192 -35.21 26.05 5.82
N GLN A 193 -34.56 27.21 5.75
CA GLN A 193 -33.19 27.35 5.26
C GLN A 193 -32.21 26.64 6.22
N LYS A 194 -32.37 26.78 7.55
CA LYS A 194 -31.54 26.05 8.53
C LYS A 194 -31.63 24.54 8.34
N MET A 195 -32.84 24.00 8.16
CA MET A 195 -33.03 22.57 7.88
C MET A 195 -32.38 22.14 6.58
N LYS A 196 -32.43 22.97 5.53
CA LYS A 196 -31.76 22.68 4.25
C LYS A 196 -30.25 22.61 4.41
N ILE A 197 -29.65 23.58 5.11
CA ILE A 197 -28.22 23.62 5.39
C ILE A 197 -27.78 22.39 6.21
N ARG A 198 -28.57 22.00 7.23
CA ARG A 198 -28.30 20.77 8.01
C ARG A 198 -28.29 19.53 7.14
N ARG A 199 -29.25 19.36 6.23
CA ARG A 199 -29.26 18.24 5.28
C ARG A 199 -28.02 18.22 4.38
N VAL A 200 -27.56 19.39 3.92
CA VAL A 200 -26.32 19.48 3.13
C VAL A 200 -25.12 19.08 3.97
N MET A 201 -25.02 19.55 5.22
CA MET A 201 -23.98 19.18 6.16
C MET A 201 -23.97 17.66 6.42
N GLU A 202 -25.15 17.08 6.72
CA GLU A 202 -25.33 15.64 6.94
C GLU A 202 -24.91 14.84 5.70
N GLY A 203 -25.33 15.25 4.50
CA GLY A 203 -24.92 14.62 3.25
C GLY A 203 -23.40 14.67 3.01
N MET A 204 -22.75 15.80 3.36
CA MET A 204 -21.29 15.89 3.32
C MET A 204 -20.63 14.97 4.36
N ALA A 205 -21.20 14.89 5.58
CA ALA A 205 -20.69 14.01 6.63
C ALA A 205 -20.86 12.52 6.27
N GLU A 206 -21.97 12.12 5.65
CA GLU A 206 -22.19 10.76 5.13
C GLU A 206 -21.18 10.38 4.04
N GLU A 207 -20.67 11.35 3.29
CA GLU A 207 -19.56 11.16 2.36
C GLU A 207 -18.19 11.08 3.07
N GLY A 208 -18.15 11.16 4.40
CA GLY A 208 -16.92 11.12 5.20
C GLY A 208 -16.18 12.44 5.26
N LEU A 209 -16.80 13.55 4.85
CA LEU A 209 -16.18 14.86 4.92
C LEU A 209 -16.30 15.46 6.33
N ARG A 210 -15.22 16.04 6.82
CA ARG A 210 -15.26 16.95 7.97
C ARG A 210 -15.82 18.29 7.49
N VAL A 211 -16.95 18.70 8.07
CA VAL A 211 -17.62 19.93 7.65
C VAL A 211 -17.30 21.08 8.61
N LEU A 212 -16.87 22.20 8.04
CA LEU A 212 -16.58 23.44 8.75
C LEU A 212 -17.49 24.53 8.19
N ALA A 213 -18.13 25.28 9.08
CA ALA A 213 -18.97 26.43 8.71
C ALA A 213 -18.21 27.75 8.83
N LEU A 214 -18.61 28.70 8.01
CA LEU A 214 -18.21 30.11 8.10
C LEU A 214 -19.45 30.99 8.29
N ALA A 215 -19.35 31.91 9.23
CA ALA A 215 -20.24 33.03 9.40
C ALA A 215 -19.45 34.33 9.47
N PHE A 216 -20.12 35.45 9.29
CA PHE A 216 -19.51 36.77 9.43
C PHE A 216 -20.49 37.77 10.04
N LYS A 217 -19.95 38.90 10.51
CA LYS A 217 -20.72 40.03 10.99
C LYS A 217 -20.09 41.32 10.46
N GLU A 218 -20.86 42.14 9.81
CA GLU A 218 -20.48 43.50 9.40
C GLU A 218 -20.78 44.50 10.53
N HIS A 219 -20.09 45.63 10.54
CA HIS A 219 -20.29 46.71 11.49
C HIS A 219 -20.16 46.30 12.99
N VAL A 220 -19.04 45.68 13.33
CA VAL A 220 -18.76 45.36 14.72
C VAL A 220 -18.33 46.61 15.47
N SER A 221 -19.21 47.10 16.38
CA SER A 221 -18.92 48.26 17.22
C SER A 221 -18.45 47.88 18.64
N ASP A 222 -18.85 46.71 19.12
CA ASP A 222 -18.47 46.17 20.42
C ASP A 222 -17.71 44.85 20.23
N TRP A 223 -16.47 44.79 20.70
CA TRP A 223 -15.57 43.63 20.54
C TRP A 223 -15.75 42.55 21.61
N ASN A 224 -16.82 42.70 22.42
CA ASN A 224 -17.17 41.64 23.39
C ASN A 224 -17.68 40.39 22.65
N GLU A 225 -17.08 39.22 22.94
CA GLU A 225 -17.46 37.93 22.35
C GLU A 225 -18.95 37.68 22.31
N SER A 226 -19.64 37.95 23.42
CA SER A 226 -21.10 37.77 23.54
C SER A 226 -21.91 38.70 22.63
N SER A 227 -21.36 39.84 22.23
CA SER A 227 -21.95 40.78 21.29
C SER A 227 -21.64 40.37 19.84
N ILE A 228 -20.43 39.90 19.56
CA ILE A 228 -20.02 39.42 18.23
C ILE A 228 -20.89 38.22 17.84
N MET A 229 -21.08 37.25 18.74
CA MET A 229 -21.75 35.98 18.46
C MET A 229 -23.28 36.07 18.34
N LYS A 230 -23.87 37.27 18.22
CA LYS A 230 -25.30 37.48 17.97
C LYS A 230 -25.56 37.98 16.57
N ASN A 231 -26.67 37.51 15.97
CA ASN A 231 -27.16 37.96 14.67
C ASN A 231 -26.11 37.83 13.55
N LEU A 232 -25.43 36.68 13.51
CA LEU A 232 -24.43 36.38 12.48
C LEU A 232 -25.07 36.14 11.12
N VAL A 233 -24.31 36.36 10.08
CA VAL A 233 -24.64 36.04 8.69
C VAL A 233 -23.93 34.74 8.32
N PHE A 234 -24.67 33.70 8.03
CA PHE A 234 -24.12 32.44 7.54
C PHE A 234 -23.58 32.60 6.12
N ALA A 235 -22.31 32.27 5.89
CA ALA A 235 -21.65 32.40 4.57
C ALA A 235 -21.61 31.08 3.80
N GLY A 236 -21.47 29.96 4.49
CA GLY A 236 -21.42 28.65 3.83
C GLY A 236 -20.65 27.57 4.61
N LEU A 237 -20.39 26.46 3.93
CA LEU A 237 -19.70 25.29 4.45
C LEU A 237 -18.51 24.91 3.58
N ALA A 238 -17.47 24.35 4.20
CA ALA A 238 -16.38 23.65 3.55
C ALA A 238 -16.35 22.19 4.06
N GLY A 239 -16.48 21.26 3.13
CA GLY A 239 -16.32 19.82 3.37
C GLY A 239 -14.92 19.38 2.98
N MET A 240 -14.18 18.78 3.90
CA MET A 240 -12.78 18.40 3.72
C MET A 240 -12.50 17.01 4.25
N MET A 241 -11.51 16.35 3.67
CA MET A 241 -11.00 15.05 4.14
C MET A 241 -9.52 14.89 3.81
N ASP A 242 -8.89 13.92 4.45
CA ASP A 242 -7.59 13.40 4.01
C ASP A 242 -7.83 12.49 2.79
N ALA A 243 -7.58 13.03 1.61
CA ALA A 243 -7.96 12.40 0.35
C ALA A 243 -7.08 11.19 0.02
N PRO A 244 -7.66 10.13 -0.61
CA PRO A 244 -6.87 9.01 -1.11
C PRO A 244 -5.84 9.47 -2.14
N ARG A 245 -4.65 8.84 -2.12
CA ARG A 245 -3.65 9.05 -3.17
C ARG A 245 -4.20 8.60 -4.53
N LYS A 246 -3.91 9.35 -5.59
CA LYS A 246 -4.49 9.13 -6.94
C LYS A 246 -4.29 7.72 -7.49
N GLN A 247 -3.19 7.06 -7.16
CA GLN A 247 -2.82 5.74 -7.70
C GLN A 247 -3.42 4.57 -6.92
N VAL A 248 -3.92 4.78 -5.70
CA VAL A 248 -4.37 3.69 -4.81
C VAL A 248 -5.50 2.86 -5.42
N ASN A 249 -6.46 3.50 -6.08
CA ASN A 249 -7.58 2.78 -6.72
C ASN A 249 -7.07 1.77 -7.78
N GLN A 250 -6.11 2.18 -8.60
CA GLN A 250 -5.52 1.31 -9.62
C GLN A 250 -4.76 0.14 -8.97
N SER A 251 -3.95 0.42 -7.94
CA SER A 251 -3.18 -0.62 -7.24
C SER A 251 -4.08 -1.61 -6.49
N VAL A 252 -5.15 -1.13 -5.84
CA VAL A 252 -6.18 -2.00 -5.24
C VAL A 252 -6.82 -2.90 -6.30
N TYR A 253 -7.13 -2.36 -7.48
CA TYR A 253 -7.69 -3.14 -8.58
C TYR A 253 -6.72 -4.24 -9.06
N GLN A 254 -5.43 -3.91 -9.26
CA GLN A 254 -4.41 -4.88 -9.69
C GLN A 254 -4.18 -5.97 -8.63
N LEU A 255 -4.06 -5.60 -7.35
CA LEU A 255 -3.94 -6.56 -6.26
C LEU A 255 -5.16 -7.51 -6.20
N LYS A 256 -6.38 -6.99 -6.37
CA LYS A 256 -7.59 -7.84 -6.44
C LYS A 256 -7.56 -8.80 -7.62
N ARG A 257 -7.11 -8.35 -8.81
CA ARG A 257 -6.90 -9.24 -9.97
C ARG A 257 -5.88 -10.33 -9.67
N ALA A 258 -4.84 -9.98 -8.94
CA ALA A 258 -3.82 -10.91 -8.47
C ALA A 258 -4.29 -11.86 -7.36
N GLY A 259 -5.57 -11.82 -6.97
CA GLY A 259 -6.14 -12.64 -5.91
C GLY A 259 -5.75 -12.21 -4.50
N VAL A 260 -5.17 -11.02 -4.34
CA VAL A 260 -4.77 -10.45 -3.05
C VAL A 260 -5.94 -9.63 -2.49
N GLN A 261 -6.36 -9.96 -1.28
CA GLN A 261 -7.37 -9.21 -0.55
C GLN A 261 -6.74 -7.96 0.07
N VAL A 262 -7.30 -6.78 -0.21
CA VAL A 262 -6.89 -5.55 0.45
C VAL A 262 -7.90 -5.22 1.54
N VAL A 263 -7.40 -4.98 2.75
CA VAL A 263 -8.17 -4.68 3.96
C VAL A 263 -7.66 -3.38 4.56
N MET A 264 -8.56 -2.42 4.79
CA MET A 264 -8.24 -1.18 5.49
C MET A 264 -8.45 -1.36 6.98
N ILE A 265 -7.48 -0.90 7.78
CA ILE A 265 -7.54 -0.94 9.24
C ILE A 265 -7.25 0.47 9.76
N THR A 266 -8.19 1.10 10.48
CA THR A 266 -8.04 2.50 10.90
C THR A 266 -8.70 2.78 12.25
N GLY A 267 -8.15 3.78 12.98
CA GLY A 267 -8.78 4.34 14.16
C GLY A 267 -9.94 5.31 13.87
N ASP A 268 -10.15 5.68 12.60
CA ASP A 268 -11.19 6.64 12.19
C ASP A 268 -12.62 6.10 12.39
N TYR A 269 -13.57 7.02 12.35
CA TYR A 269 -15.00 6.69 12.34
C TYR A 269 -15.40 5.86 11.12
N GLN A 270 -16.40 5.02 11.30
CA GLN A 270 -16.87 4.05 10.30
C GLN A 270 -17.27 4.74 8.98
N GLU A 271 -17.95 5.88 9.05
CA GLU A 271 -18.41 6.64 7.88
C GLU A 271 -17.23 7.13 7.04
N THR A 272 -16.24 7.73 7.69
CA THR A 272 -15.02 8.22 7.01
C THR A 272 -14.23 7.06 6.42
N ALA A 273 -14.04 5.98 7.16
CA ALA A 273 -13.32 4.79 6.71
C ALA A 273 -14.02 4.14 5.50
N PHE A 274 -15.36 3.99 5.56
CA PHE A 274 -16.13 3.42 4.46
C PHE A 274 -16.11 4.30 3.21
N SER A 275 -16.22 5.63 3.36
CA SER A 275 -16.13 6.57 2.24
C SER A 275 -14.79 6.43 1.49
N ILE A 276 -13.67 6.43 2.23
CA ILE A 276 -12.33 6.25 1.64
C ILE A 276 -12.20 4.86 1.00
N ALA A 277 -12.70 3.81 1.65
CA ALA A 277 -12.68 2.46 1.10
C ALA A 277 -13.50 2.33 -0.19
N LYS A 278 -14.61 3.05 -0.30
CA LYS A 278 -15.42 3.14 -1.52
C LYS A 278 -14.68 3.88 -2.63
N MET A 279 -14.05 5.01 -2.33
CA MET A 279 -13.26 5.80 -3.28
C MET A 279 -12.04 5.03 -3.81
N THR A 280 -11.38 4.25 -2.96
CA THR A 280 -10.22 3.42 -3.31
C THR A 280 -10.60 2.07 -3.91
N GLY A 281 -11.89 1.73 -3.93
CA GLY A 281 -12.39 0.45 -4.43
C GLY A 281 -12.12 -0.73 -3.48
N ILE A 282 -11.68 -0.51 -2.24
CA ILE A 282 -11.46 -1.57 -1.23
C ILE A 282 -12.80 -2.21 -0.84
N ALA A 283 -13.81 -1.42 -0.49
CA ALA A 283 -15.15 -1.87 -0.16
C ALA A 283 -16.18 -1.29 -1.13
N ARG A 284 -17.33 -1.99 -1.27
CA ARG A 284 -18.47 -1.54 -2.09
C ARG A 284 -19.74 -1.39 -1.27
N LYS A 285 -19.88 -2.17 -0.20
CA LYS A 285 -21.06 -2.23 0.65
C LYS A 285 -20.68 -1.91 2.09
N ARG A 286 -21.61 -1.28 2.83
CA ARG A 286 -21.38 -0.91 4.21
C ARG A 286 -21.19 -2.13 5.13
N GLU A 287 -21.84 -3.24 4.82
CA GLU A 287 -21.72 -4.50 5.57
C GLU A 287 -20.30 -5.09 5.55
N GLN A 288 -19.45 -4.59 4.66
CA GLN A 288 -18.02 -4.93 4.60
C GLN A 288 -17.16 -4.12 5.59
N CYS A 289 -17.77 -3.19 6.34
CA CYS A 289 -17.11 -2.35 7.32
C CYS A 289 -17.57 -2.74 8.73
N VAL A 290 -16.63 -3.12 9.59
CA VAL A 290 -16.85 -3.54 10.98
C VAL A 290 -16.09 -2.59 11.90
N THR A 291 -16.71 -2.21 13.02
CA THR A 291 -16.07 -1.40 14.06
C THR A 291 -15.34 -2.26 15.08
N GLY A 292 -14.41 -1.63 15.85
CA GLY A 292 -13.73 -2.31 16.95
C GLY A 292 -14.71 -2.85 18.01
N GLU A 293 -15.79 -2.13 18.30
CA GLU A 293 -16.84 -2.55 19.24
C GLU A 293 -17.59 -3.79 18.72
N GLU A 294 -17.95 -3.80 17.43
CA GLU A 294 -18.58 -4.97 16.80
C GLU A 294 -17.61 -6.16 16.76
N LEU A 295 -16.31 -5.92 16.52
CA LEU A 295 -15.28 -6.96 16.54
C LEU A 295 -15.10 -7.58 17.95
N ASP A 296 -15.23 -6.78 19.01
CA ASP A 296 -15.17 -7.27 20.40
C ASP A 296 -16.41 -8.07 20.79
N ALA A 297 -17.55 -7.74 20.22
CA ALA A 297 -18.82 -8.45 20.44
C ALA A 297 -18.88 -9.80 19.68
N MET A 298 -18.06 -10.00 18.65
CA MET A 298 -18.02 -11.25 17.86
C MET A 298 -17.26 -12.35 18.61
N SER A 299 -17.79 -13.56 18.57
CA SER A 299 -17.01 -14.74 18.95
C SER A 299 -15.90 -15.03 17.92
N ASP A 300 -14.83 -15.71 18.32
CA ASP A 300 -13.74 -16.06 17.41
C ASP A 300 -14.22 -16.90 16.21
N ALA A 301 -15.19 -17.80 16.41
CA ALA A 301 -15.78 -18.59 15.34
C ALA A 301 -16.57 -17.74 14.34
N GLU A 302 -17.34 -16.76 14.84
CA GLU A 302 -18.07 -15.82 14.01
C GLU A 302 -17.13 -14.92 13.22
N PHE A 303 -16.12 -14.37 13.88
CA PHE A 303 -15.10 -13.55 13.23
C PHE A 303 -14.39 -14.33 12.11
N SER A 304 -13.94 -15.55 12.40
CA SER A 304 -13.28 -16.42 11.41
C SER A 304 -14.16 -16.70 10.18
N SER A 305 -15.48 -16.88 10.38
CA SER A 305 -16.41 -17.11 9.27
C SER A 305 -16.66 -15.86 8.39
N LYS A 306 -16.68 -14.68 8.99
CA LYS A 306 -17.00 -13.41 8.31
C LYS A 306 -15.77 -12.67 7.76
N MET A 307 -14.55 -12.99 8.23
CA MET A 307 -13.36 -12.20 7.92
C MET A 307 -13.04 -12.11 6.43
N ASN A 308 -13.41 -13.12 5.65
CA ASN A 308 -13.20 -13.10 4.20
C ASN A 308 -14.09 -12.08 3.47
N ASP A 309 -15.18 -11.62 4.09
CA ASP A 309 -16.10 -10.63 3.54
C ASP A 309 -15.82 -9.22 4.04
N ILE A 310 -15.20 -9.10 5.22
CA ILE A 310 -14.82 -7.81 5.80
C ILE A 310 -13.67 -7.20 4.99
N ARG A 311 -13.78 -5.91 4.71
CA ARG A 311 -12.79 -5.11 3.96
C ARG A 311 -12.29 -3.91 4.72
N VAL A 312 -13.00 -3.48 5.75
CA VAL A 312 -12.69 -2.30 6.56
C VAL A 312 -12.91 -2.60 8.03
N PHE A 313 -11.89 -2.31 8.82
CA PHE A 313 -11.99 -2.30 10.29
C PHE A 313 -11.79 -0.85 10.75
N ALA A 314 -12.85 -0.25 11.30
CA ALA A 314 -12.91 1.13 11.75
C ALA A 314 -12.91 1.24 13.28
N ARG A 315 -12.45 2.37 13.84
CA ARG A 315 -12.36 2.61 15.29
C ARG A 315 -11.63 1.49 16.05
N VAL A 316 -10.55 0.97 15.44
CA VAL A 316 -9.78 -0.12 16.03
C VAL A 316 -8.64 0.39 16.90
N THR A 317 -8.36 -0.35 17.96
CA THR A 317 -7.20 -0.17 18.83
C THR A 317 -5.98 -0.93 18.30
N PRO A 318 -4.76 -0.67 18.81
CA PRO A 318 -3.59 -1.48 18.46
C PRO A 318 -3.75 -2.98 18.74
N ALA A 319 -4.47 -3.34 19.81
CA ALA A 319 -4.77 -4.73 20.15
C ALA A 319 -5.66 -5.40 19.09
N HIS A 320 -6.64 -4.68 18.56
CA HIS A 320 -7.48 -5.16 17.46
C HIS A 320 -6.65 -5.40 16.19
N LYS A 321 -5.69 -4.52 15.85
CA LYS A 321 -4.80 -4.72 14.70
C LYS A 321 -4.07 -6.06 14.78
N VAL A 322 -3.53 -6.40 15.95
CA VAL A 322 -2.87 -7.68 16.20
C VAL A 322 -3.85 -8.86 16.10
N LYS A 323 -5.06 -8.75 16.69
CA LYS A 323 -6.11 -9.78 16.62
C LYS A 323 -6.50 -10.08 15.16
N ILE A 324 -6.71 -9.05 14.36
CA ILE A 324 -7.07 -9.16 12.93
C ILE A 324 -5.97 -9.90 12.15
N VAL A 325 -4.72 -9.48 12.30
CA VAL A 325 -3.57 -10.10 11.62
C VAL A 325 -3.46 -11.59 12.00
N LYS A 326 -3.51 -11.91 13.30
CA LYS A 326 -3.41 -13.29 13.80
C LYS A 326 -4.54 -14.16 13.26
N GLU A 327 -5.76 -13.65 13.17
CA GLU A 327 -6.90 -14.42 12.68
C GLU A 327 -6.78 -14.72 11.19
N PHE A 328 -6.31 -13.74 10.35
CA PHE A 328 -6.00 -14.03 8.95
C PHE A 328 -4.95 -15.13 8.81
N LYS A 329 -3.88 -15.08 9.60
CA LYS A 329 -2.82 -16.12 9.60
C LYS A 329 -3.36 -17.48 10.02
N LYS A 330 -4.17 -17.56 11.09
CA LYS A 330 -4.81 -18.79 11.54
C LYS A 330 -5.68 -19.44 10.45
N ASN A 331 -6.27 -18.63 9.57
CA ASN A 331 -7.03 -19.08 8.41
C ASN A 331 -6.17 -19.35 7.17
N GLY A 332 -4.86 -19.55 7.33
CA GLY A 332 -3.92 -19.93 6.26
C GLY A 332 -3.63 -18.81 5.26
N LYS A 333 -3.83 -17.54 5.64
CA LYS A 333 -3.50 -16.40 4.80
C LYS A 333 -2.09 -15.90 5.10
N ILE A 334 -1.34 -15.54 4.07
CA ILE A 334 -0.07 -14.83 4.19
C ILE A 334 -0.37 -13.34 4.22
N VAL A 335 -0.08 -12.71 5.35
CA VAL A 335 -0.51 -11.35 5.67
C VAL A 335 0.64 -10.36 5.60
N ALA A 336 0.49 -9.34 4.75
CA ALA A 336 1.30 -8.13 4.82
C ALA A 336 0.54 -7.06 5.63
N MET A 337 1.19 -6.41 6.59
CA MET A 337 0.62 -5.33 7.41
C MET A 337 1.43 -4.06 7.23
N THR A 338 0.76 -2.92 6.94
CA THR A 338 1.43 -1.62 6.89
C THR A 338 1.18 -0.81 8.15
N GLY A 339 2.13 0.03 8.53
CA GLY A 339 2.00 0.97 9.64
C GLY A 339 3.10 2.01 9.64
N ASP A 340 2.85 3.15 10.30
CA ASP A 340 3.78 4.28 10.40
C ASP A 340 4.11 4.66 11.85
N GLY A 341 3.25 4.28 12.80
CA GLY A 341 3.33 4.69 14.20
C GLY A 341 3.90 3.63 15.15
N VAL A 342 4.21 4.09 16.36
CA VAL A 342 4.61 3.21 17.48
C VAL A 342 3.51 2.18 17.80
N ASN A 343 2.25 2.58 17.64
CA ASN A 343 1.08 1.74 17.89
C ASN A 343 0.94 0.57 16.90
N ASP A 344 1.61 0.65 15.75
CA ASP A 344 1.56 -0.38 14.71
C ASP A 344 2.64 -1.46 14.88
N ALA A 345 3.72 -1.17 15.61
CA ALA A 345 4.85 -2.07 15.75
C ALA A 345 4.46 -3.50 16.18
N PRO A 346 3.52 -3.72 17.15
CA PRO A 346 3.09 -5.07 17.49
C PRO A 346 2.38 -5.80 16.34
N SER A 347 1.59 -5.11 15.52
CA SER A 347 0.88 -5.68 14.37
C SER A 347 1.81 -5.93 13.18
N LEU A 348 2.81 -5.06 12.96
CA LEU A 348 3.88 -5.26 11.98
C LEU A 348 4.68 -6.52 12.29
N HIS A 349 5.04 -6.71 13.55
CA HIS A 349 5.79 -7.89 14.00
C HIS A 349 4.94 -9.18 13.97
N ALA A 350 3.62 -9.10 14.16
CA ALA A 350 2.71 -10.23 14.12
C ALA A 350 2.41 -10.74 12.71
N ALA A 351 2.54 -9.89 11.70
CA ALA A 351 2.33 -10.22 10.29
C ALA A 351 3.42 -11.16 9.76
N ASP A 352 3.17 -11.77 8.58
CA ASP A 352 4.22 -12.50 7.85
C ASP A 352 5.20 -11.52 7.21
N ILE A 353 4.70 -10.33 6.86
CA ILE A 353 5.50 -9.22 6.35
C ILE A 353 5.02 -7.93 6.99
N GLY A 354 5.85 -7.34 7.84
CA GLY A 354 5.68 -5.98 8.33
C GLY A 354 6.22 -4.96 7.32
N ILE A 355 5.44 -3.94 7.00
CA ILE A 355 5.77 -2.89 6.04
C ILE A 355 5.70 -1.54 6.76
N ALA A 356 6.82 -0.84 6.90
CA ALA A 356 6.86 0.50 7.50
C ALA A 356 6.95 1.60 6.45
N MET A 357 6.42 2.78 6.79
CA MET A 357 6.60 4.00 6.02
C MET A 357 8.02 4.56 6.23
N GLY A 358 8.65 5.03 5.16
CA GLY A 358 10.04 5.48 5.17
C GLY A 358 10.18 6.96 5.51
N ALA A 359 9.35 7.82 4.91
CA ALA A 359 9.41 9.27 5.11
C ALA A 359 8.74 9.68 6.44
N ASN A 360 7.50 9.23 6.67
CA ASN A 360 6.71 9.63 7.84
C ASN A 360 6.71 8.60 8.98
N GLY A 361 7.22 7.39 8.73
CA GLY A 361 7.22 6.32 9.73
C GLY A 361 8.20 6.57 10.88
N THR A 362 7.78 6.22 12.10
CA THR A 362 8.64 6.26 13.29
C THR A 362 9.73 5.20 13.23
N ASP A 363 10.85 5.44 13.92
CA ASP A 363 11.94 4.46 13.99
C ASP A 363 11.48 3.15 14.65
N VAL A 364 10.51 3.20 15.56
CA VAL A 364 9.93 2.00 16.19
C VAL A 364 9.20 1.15 15.15
N ALA A 365 8.36 1.75 14.29
CA ALA A 365 7.69 1.05 13.20
C ALA A 365 8.69 0.49 12.20
N LYS A 366 9.70 1.28 11.79
CA LYS A 366 10.78 0.84 10.88
C LYS A 366 11.56 -0.33 11.45
N ASN A 367 11.82 -0.34 12.77
CA ASN A 367 12.54 -1.44 13.42
C ASN A 367 11.72 -2.73 13.54
N ALA A 368 10.41 -2.62 13.66
CA ALA A 368 9.50 -3.77 13.70
C ALA A 368 9.23 -4.38 12.32
N ALA A 369 9.48 -3.63 11.24
CA ALA A 369 9.14 -4.04 9.87
C ALA A 369 10.21 -4.89 9.19
N ASP A 370 9.79 -5.69 8.20
CA ASP A 370 10.65 -6.51 7.33
C ASP A 370 11.07 -5.75 6.08
N LEU A 371 10.26 -4.76 5.67
CA LEU A 371 10.55 -3.86 4.57
C LEU A 371 10.06 -2.43 4.84
N ILE A 372 10.63 -1.46 4.15
CA ILE A 372 10.32 -0.04 4.29
C ILE A 372 10.00 0.53 2.90
N LEU A 373 8.89 1.26 2.80
CA LEU A 373 8.51 2.02 1.60
C LEU A 373 9.11 3.43 1.68
N ALA A 374 10.12 3.70 0.87
CA ALA A 374 10.82 4.99 0.92
C ALA A 374 9.94 6.20 0.53
N ASP A 375 8.89 5.96 -0.25
CA ASP A 375 7.96 6.97 -0.78
C ASP A 375 6.60 7.00 -0.06
N ASP A 376 6.42 6.22 0.99
CA ASP A 376 5.16 6.06 1.75
C ASP A 376 3.94 5.78 0.86
N ASN A 377 4.14 5.16 -0.29
CA ASN A 377 3.09 4.99 -1.28
C ASN A 377 2.57 3.56 -1.35
N PHE A 378 1.25 3.39 -1.17
CA PHE A 378 0.59 2.09 -1.30
C PHE A 378 0.84 1.40 -2.65
N SER A 379 0.99 2.14 -3.76
CA SER A 379 1.28 1.57 -5.07
C SER A 379 2.63 0.85 -5.13
N THR A 380 3.56 1.19 -4.25
CA THR A 380 4.85 0.51 -4.13
C THR A 380 4.70 -0.89 -3.55
N ILE A 381 3.65 -1.16 -2.74
CA ILE A 381 3.33 -2.52 -2.25
C ILE A 381 2.92 -3.43 -3.41
N GLU A 382 2.09 -2.93 -4.33
CA GLU A 382 1.71 -3.68 -5.53
C GLU A 382 2.94 -4.13 -6.32
N LYS A 383 3.86 -3.19 -6.60
CA LYS A 383 5.12 -3.47 -7.30
C LYS A 383 6.01 -4.45 -6.52
N ALA A 384 6.05 -4.34 -5.19
CA ALA A 384 6.81 -5.25 -4.35
C ALA A 384 6.26 -6.68 -4.41
N VAL A 385 4.93 -6.85 -4.41
CA VAL A 385 4.28 -8.16 -4.59
C VAL A 385 4.56 -8.72 -5.99
N GLU A 386 4.47 -7.91 -7.04
CA GLU A 386 4.80 -8.28 -8.42
C GLU A 386 6.24 -8.78 -8.54
N GLU A 387 7.19 -8.01 -8.02
CA GLU A 387 8.61 -8.36 -8.03
C GLU A 387 8.89 -9.61 -7.19
N GLY A 388 8.26 -9.75 -6.02
CA GLY A 388 8.36 -10.95 -5.19
C GLY A 388 7.89 -12.21 -5.93
N ARG A 389 6.79 -12.14 -6.67
CA ARG A 389 6.32 -13.24 -7.54
C ARG A 389 7.32 -13.58 -8.63
N SER A 390 7.89 -12.56 -9.28
CA SER A 390 8.90 -12.74 -10.33
C SER A 390 10.15 -13.43 -9.80
N ILE A 391 10.66 -12.98 -8.64
CA ILE A 391 11.84 -13.57 -7.99
C ILE A 391 11.57 -15.03 -7.61
N TYR A 392 10.40 -15.34 -7.02
CA TYR A 392 10.05 -16.72 -6.66
C TYR A 392 10.01 -17.64 -7.88
N VAL A 393 9.37 -17.21 -8.97
CA VAL A 393 9.31 -18.00 -10.22
C VAL A 393 10.70 -18.27 -10.76
N ASN A 394 11.58 -17.28 -10.76
CA ASN A 394 12.95 -17.43 -11.22
C ASN A 394 13.78 -18.36 -10.34
N ILE A 395 13.64 -18.25 -9.02
CA ILE A 395 14.27 -19.18 -8.07
C ILE A 395 13.77 -20.61 -8.32
N LYS A 396 12.45 -20.80 -8.48
CA LYS A 396 11.86 -22.12 -8.78
C LYS A 396 12.42 -22.72 -10.07
N LYS A 397 12.49 -21.92 -11.16
CA LYS A 397 13.09 -22.35 -12.43
C LYS A 397 14.56 -22.78 -12.27
N SER A 398 15.36 -21.97 -11.59
CA SER A 398 16.77 -22.26 -11.34
C SER A 398 16.96 -23.54 -10.51
N ILE A 399 16.13 -23.74 -9.47
CA ILE A 399 16.19 -24.94 -8.63
C ILE A 399 15.80 -26.19 -9.44
N LEU A 400 14.69 -26.15 -10.19
CA LEU A 400 14.24 -27.28 -11.01
C LEU A 400 15.25 -27.63 -12.10
N PHE A 401 15.88 -26.64 -12.71
CA PHE A 401 16.96 -26.82 -13.68
C PHE A 401 18.15 -27.55 -13.05
N LEU A 402 18.68 -27.05 -11.93
CA LEU A 402 19.82 -27.67 -11.25
C LEU A 402 19.53 -29.10 -10.80
N LEU A 403 18.35 -29.33 -10.23
CA LEU A 403 17.94 -30.67 -9.77
C LEU A 403 17.76 -31.64 -10.94
N SER A 404 17.24 -31.21 -12.09
CA SER A 404 17.11 -32.08 -13.26
C SER A 404 18.45 -32.39 -13.91
N SER A 405 19.37 -31.44 -13.95
CA SER A 405 20.75 -31.64 -14.42
C SER A 405 21.47 -32.66 -13.55
N ASN A 406 21.50 -32.46 -12.23
CA ASN A 406 22.11 -33.39 -11.28
C ASN A 406 21.50 -34.80 -11.34
N PHE A 407 20.17 -34.88 -11.50
CA PHE A 407 19.49 -36.16 -11.67
C PHE A 407 19.96 -36.88 -12.93
N GLY A 408 20.18 -36.16 -14.03
CA GLY A 408 20.77 -36.72 -15.27
C GLY A 408 22.18 -37.28 -15.05
N GLU A 409 23.03 -36.60 -14.30
CA GLU A 409 24.37 -37.04 -13.94
C GLU A 409 24.33 -38.28 -13.06
N ILE A 410 23.49 -38.27 -12.00
CA ILE A 410 23.31 -39.42 -11.12
C ILE A 410 22.85 -40.64 -11.90
N MET A 411 21.85 -40.49 -12.80
CA MET A 411 21.36 -41.58 -13.63
C MET A 411 22.42 -42.12 -14.60
N THR A 412 23.23 -41.24 -15.20
CA THR A 412 24.33 -41.63 -16.06
C THR A 412 25.33 -42.46 -15.31
N MET A 413 25.77 -42.07 -14.13
CA MET A 413 26.70 -42.81 -13.28
C MET A 413 26.10 -44.09 -12.75
N PHE A 414 24.84 -44.06 -12.26
CA PHE A 414 24.14 -45.23 -11.70
C PHE A 414 23.97 -46.33 -12.73
N VAL A 415 23.50 -46.01 -13.94
CA VAL A 415 23.33 -47.00 -15.01
C VAL A 415 24.67 -47.62 -15.38
N SER A 416 25.74 -46.81 -15.48
CA SER A 416 27.08 -47.33 -15.79
C SER A 416 27.59 -48.31 -14.74
N ILE A 417 27.35 -48.02 -13.47
CA ILE A 417 27.70 -48.94 -12.36
C ILE A 417 26.87 -50.22 -12.44
N ALA A 418 25.53 -50.11 -12.60
CA ALA A 418 24.60 -51.22 -12.66
C ALA A 418 24.93 -52.22 -13.80
N PHE A 419 25.39 -51.71 -14.93
CA PHE A 419 25.80 -52.54 -16.10
C PHE A 419 27.29 -52.85 -16.14
N SER A 420 28.04 -52.56 -15.05
CA SER A 420 29.49 -52.79 -14.98
C SER A 420 30.31 -52.15 -16.11
N MET A 421 29.84 -51.00 -16.60
CA MET A 421 30.54 -50.21 -17.64
C MET A 421 31.72 -49.42 -17.03
N PRO A 422 32.70 -49.00 -17.81
CA PRO A 422 33.68 -48.01 -17.39
C PRO A 422 32.97 -46.71 -16.99
N SER A 423 33.59 -45.93 -16.09
CA SER A 423 33.01 -44.64 -15.67
C SER A 423 32.83 -43.68 -16.86
N PRO A 424 31.63 -43.20 -17.18
CA PRO A 424 31.38 -42.28 -18.27
C PRO A 424 31.91 -40.89 -17.99
N LEU A 425 32.00 -40.47 -16.72
CA LEU A 425 32.45 -39.16 -16.28
C LEU A 425 33.51 -39.30 -15.20
N LYS A 426 34.50 -38.42 -15.22
CA LYS A 426 35.46 -38.27 -14.11
C LYS A 426 34.88 -37.33 -13.04
N ALA A 427 35.36 -37.44 -11.81
CA ALA A 427 34.99 -36.52 -10.75
C ALA A 427 35.27 -35.03 -11.14
N SER A 428 36.37 -34.76 -11.85
CA SER A 428 36.68 -33.42 -12.36
C SER A 428 35.70 -32.92 -13.43
N HIS A 429 35.13 -33.85 -14.24
CA HIS A 429 34.10 -33.49 -15.24
C HIS A 429 32.81 -33.07 -14.53
N ILE A 430 32.36 -33.79 -13.51
CA ILE A 430 31.16 -33.50 -12.72
C ILE A 430 31.33 -32.17 -11.98
N LEU A 431 32.47 -31.96 -11.33
CA LEU A 431 32.77 -30.70 -10.65
C LEU A 431 32.75 -29.51 -11.63
N TRP A 432 33.33 -29.67 -12.83
CA TRP A 432 33.28 -28.62 -13.86
C TRP A 432 31.82 -28.31 -14.27
N VAL A 433 31.02 -29.34 -14.49
CA VAL A 433 29.63 -29.19 -14.92
C VAL A 433 28.86 -28.46 -13.85
N ASN A 434 28.86 -28.95 -12.60
CA ASN A 434 28.11 -28.36 -11.50
C ASN A 434 28.52 -26.91 -11.20
N LEU A 435 29.83 -26.60 -11.28
CA LEU A 435 30.31 -25.28 -10.92
C LEU A 435 30.16 -24.25 -12.06
N ILE A 436 30.34 -24.65 -13.30
CA ILE A 436 30.38 -23.71 -14.44
C ILE A 436 29.18 -23.90 -15.36
N THR A 437 28.99 -25.10 -15.89
CA THR A 437 27.97 -25.35 -16.91
C THR A 437 26.54 -25.24 -16.37
N ASP A 438 26.32 -25.60 -15.10
CA ASP A 438 25.00 -25.51 -14.48
C ASP A 438 24.78 -24.19 -13.74
N SER A 439 25.80 -23.68 -13.04
CA SER A 439 25.62 -22.48 -12.22
C SER A 439 25.37 -21.23 -13.04
N LEU A 440 26.04 -21.04 -14.18
CA LEU A 440 25.85 -19.84 -15.02
C LEU A 440 24.47 -19.80 -15.69
N PRO A 441 23.95 -20.87 -16.32
CA PRO A 441 22.58 -20.89 -16.83
C PRO A 441 21.52 -20.77 -15.73
N ALA A 442 21.71 -21.40 -14.56
CA ALA A 442 20.83 -21.25 -13.42
C ALA A 442 20.75 -19.79 -12.95
N LEU A 443 21.89 -19.08 -12.93
CA LEU A 443 21.91 -17.65 -12.63
C LEU A 443 21.20 -16.83 -13.71
N ALA A 444 21.38 -17.16 -14.98
CA ALA A 444 20.69 -16.49 -16.10
C ALA A 444 19.17 -16.65 -15.98
N LEU A 445 18.68 -17.86 -15.66
CA LEU A 445 17.26 -18.11 -15.36
C LEU A 445 16.76 -17.30 -14.14
N GLY A 446 17.61 -17.15 -13.13
CA GLY A 446 17.32 -16.40 -11.92
C GLY A 446 17.11 -14.90 -12.13
N VAL A 447 17.66 -14.34 -13.23
CA VAL A 447 17.54 -12.91 -13.56
C VAL A 447 16.65 -12.65 -14.78
N ASP A 448 16.04 -13.68 -15.33
CA ASP A 448 15.19 -13.56 -16.53
C ASP A 448 13.97 -12.70 -16.25
N LYS A 449 13.50 -12.00 -17.30
CA LYS A 449 12.30 -11.15 -17.22
C LYS A 449 11.05 -12.01 -17.40
N ASN A 450 10.17 -11.96 -16.43
CA ASN A 450 8.86 -12.59 -16.51
C ASN A 450 7.81 -11.62 -17.07
N ASP A 451 6.75 -12.17 -17.67
CA ASP A 451 5.57 -11.38 -18.00
C ASP A 451 4.79 -11.06 -16.72
N THR A 452 4.90 -9.81 -16.30
CA THR A 452 4.27 -9.31 -15.06
C THR A 452 2.74 -9.36 -15.15
N GLY A 453 2.17 -9.17 -16.33
CA GLY A 453 0.73 -9.28 -16.56
C GLY A 453 0.20 -10.69 -16.28
N LEU A 454 0.93 -11.71 -16.72
CA LEU A 454 0.60 -13.12 -16.45
C LEU A 454 0.81 -13.48 -14.98
N LEU A 455 1.87 -12.97 -14.34
CA LEU A 455 2.13 -13.20 -12.92
C LEU A 455 1.04 -12.61 -12.02
N MET A 456 0.59 -11.40 -12.34
CA MET A 456 -0.46 -10.71 -11.58
C MET A 456 -1.87 -11.19 -11.95
N ALA A 457 -2.04 -12.04 -12.95
CA ALA A 457 -3.30 -12.73 -13.23
C ALA A 457 -3.48 -14.03 -12.43
N LYS A 458 -2.41 -14.57 -11.86
CA LYS A 458 -2.44 -15.80 -11.04
C LYS A 458 -2.82 -15.48 -9.61
N LYS A 459 -3.52 -16.41 -8.94
CA LYS A 459 -3.78 -16.32 -7.50
C LYS A 459 -2.46 -16.48 -6.71
N PRO A 460 -2.38 -15.94 -5.47
CA PRO A 460 -1.26 -16.21 -4.59
C PRO A 460 -1.06 -17.72 -4.40
N ARG A 461 0.19 -18.15 -4.30
CA ARG A 461 0.50 -19.55 -3.96
C ARG A 461 0.09 -19.85 -2.54
N ASP A 462 -0.20 -21.11 -2.25
CA ASP A 462 -0.37 -21.58 -0.88
C ASP A 462 0.99 -21.60 -0.17
N GLU A 463 1.03 -21.29 1.13
CA GLU A 463 2.25 -21.32 1.94
C GLU A 463 2.91 -22.70 1.90
N LYS A 464 2.10 -23.76 1.88
CA LYS A 464 2.55 -25.17 1.87
C LYS A 464 2.80 -25.75 0.48
N GLU A 465 2.70 -24.92 -0.56
CA GLU A 465 2.91 -25.40 -1.93
C GLU A 465 4.37 -25.84 -2.14
N SER A 466 4.54 -27.09 -2.52
CA SER A 466 5.86 -27.64 -2.85
C SER A 466 6.47 -26.96 -4.07
N LEU A 467 7.80 -26.81 -4.08
CA LEU A 467 8.54 -26.36 -5.27
C LEU A 467 8.29 -27.24 -6.51
N PHE A 468 7.96 -28.51 -6.30
CA PHE A 468 7.64 -29.47 -7.35
C PHE A 468 6.17 -29.50 -7.76
N ALA A 469 5.32 -28.66 -7.18
CA ALA A 469 3.92 -28.54 -7.59
C ALA A 469 3.79 -28.17 -9.07
N HIS A 470 2.60 -28.45 -9.64
CA HIS A 470 2.28 -28.15 -11.05
C HIS A 470 3.18 -28.83 -12.08
N GLY A 471 3.55 -30.08 -11.84
CA GLY A 471 4.35 -30.86 -12.78
C GLY A 471 5.87 -30.78 -12.62
N GLY A 472 6.35 -30.06 -11.61
CA GLY A 472 7.80 -29.93 -11.35
C GLY A 472 8.52 -31.26 -11.20
N TRP A 473 7.89 -32.29 -10.56
CA TRP A 473 8.43 -33.65 -10.49
C TRP A 473 8.62 -34.30 -11.86
N LEU A 474 7.58 -34.23 -12.69
CA LEU A 474 7.65 -34.80 -14.05
C LEU A 474 8.73 -34.12 -14.88
N LEU A 475 8.87 -32.81 -14.73
CA LEU A 475 9.88 -32.02 -15.43
C LEU A 475 11.30 -32.42 -14.97
N THR A 476 11.53 -32.48 -13.66
CA THR A 476 12.84 -32.83 -13.09
C THR A 476 13.26 -34.26 -13.49
N ILE A 477 12.37 -35.24 -13.31
CA ILE A 477 12.66 -36.66 -13.64
C ILE A 477 12.76 -36.86 -15.15
N GLY A 478 11.82 -36.28 -15.93
CA GLY A 478 11.76 -36.46 -17.40
C GLY A 478 13.00 -35.91 -18.11
N TYR A 479 13.36 -34.66 -17.80
CA TYR A 479 14.57 -34.05 -18.38
C TYR A 479 15.85 -34.73 -17.87
N GLY A 480 15.92 -35.08 -16.58
CA GLY A 480 17.08 -35.78 -16.06
C GLY A 480 17.28 -37.16 -16.70
N LEU A 481 16.23 -37.95 -16.91
CA LEU A 481 16.30 -39.21 -17.64
C LEU A 481 16.73 -39.00 -19.10
N LEU A 482 16.18 -37.99 -19.76
CA LEU A 482 16.54 -37.68 -21.14
C LEU A 482 18.03 -37.30 -21.27
N ILE A 483 18.50 -36.37 -20.42
CA ILE A 483 19.90 -35.94 -20.36
C ILE A 483 20.81 -37.15 -20.07
N GLY A 484 20.45 -38.00 -19.07
CA GLY A 484 21.21 -39.19 -18.73
C GLY A 484 21.29 -40.20 -19.88
N ALA A 485 20.17 -40.45 -20.58
CA ALA A 485 20.13 -41.37 -21.72
C ALA A 485 20.99 -40.88 -22.91
N ILE A 486 20.88 -39.61 -23.25
CA ILE A 486 21.67 -39.00 -24.33
C ILE A 486 23.18 -39.03 -23.99
N THR A 487 23.53 -38.73 -22.73
CA THR A 487 24.91 -38.77 -22.25
C THR A 487 25.50 -40.20 -22.27
N LEU A 488 24.71 -41.22 -21.84
CA LEU A 488 25.11 -42.60 -21.93
C LEU A 488 25.30 -43.09 -23.37
N TYR A 489 24.41 -42.69 -24.27
CA TYR A 489 24.54 -42.99 -25.69
C TYR A 489 25.83 -42.40 -26.26
N ALA A 490 26.12 -41.12 -25.95
CA ALA A 490 27.36 -40.48 -26.34
C ALA A 490 28.59 -41.17 -25.76
N PHE A 491 28.54 -41.68 -24.52
CA PHE A 491 29.60 -42.46 -23.93
C PHE A 491 29.88 -43.76 -24.69
N LEU A 492 28.83 -44.51 -25.04
CA LEU A 492 28.94 -45.77 -25.77
C LEU A 492 29.54 -45.61 -27.18
N THR A 493 29.27 -44.47 -27.81
CA THR A 493 29.72 -44.19 -29.19
C THR A 493 31.09 -43.52 -29.27
N GLY A 494 31.44 -42.66 -28.30
CA GLY A 494 32.65 -41.83 -28.41
C GLY A 494 33.47 -41.72 -27.10
N GLY A 495 33.08 -42.45 -26.06
CA GLY A 495 33.81 -42.47 -24.80
C GLY A 495 33.58 -41.21 -23.92
N GLN A 496 34.46 -41.04 -22.92
CA GLN A 496 34.30 -40.01 -21.87
C GLN A 496 34.23 -38.56 -22.39
N THR A 497 35.01 -38.23 -23.42
CA THR A 497 35.03 -36.85 -23.98
C THR A 497 33.68 -36.52 -24.63
N TYR A 498 33.11 -37.45 -25.40
CA TYR A 498 31.78 -37.29 -25.98
C TYR A 498 30.69 -37.18 -24.91
N ALA A 499 30.74 -38.05 -23.91
CA ALA A 499 29.79 -37.96 -22.77
C ALA A 499 29.83 -36.60 -22.09
N PHE A 500 31.00 -36.11 -21.74
CA PHE A 500 31.17 -34.80 -21.10
C PHE A 500 30.67 -33.64 -21.99
N THR A 501 31.03 -33.63 -23.28
CA THR A 501 30.61 -32.57 -24.21
C THR A 501 29.10 -32.59 -24.41
N VAL A 502 28.50 -33.75 -24.61
CA VAL A 502 27.04 -33.89 -24.82
C VAL A 502 26.26 -33.56 -23.54
N LEU A 503 26.76 -33.95 -22.37
CA LEU A 503 26.17 -33.56 -21.09
C LEU A 503 26.07 -32.03 -20.97
N GLY A 504 27.19 -31.32 -21.12
CA GLY A 504 27.21 -29.87 -21.00
C GLY A 504 26.33 -29.16 -22.04
N ILE A 505 26.33 -29.62 -23.29
CA ILE A 505 25.50 -29.03 -24.36
C ILE A 505 24.00 -29.29 -24.06
N SER A 506 23.62 -30.52 -23.67
CA SER A 506 22.21 -30.86 -23.36
C SER A 506 21.66 -30.05 -22.20
N GLN A 507 22.47 -29.76 -21.18
CA GLN A 507 22.09 -28.90 -20.05
C GLN A 507 21.86 -27.43 -20.51
N LEU A 508 22.69 -26.90 -21.41
CA LEU A 508 22.45 -25.56 -21.96
C LEU A 508 21.15 -25.48 -22.75
N PHE A 509 20.82 -26.49 -23.57
CA PHE A 509 19.50 -26.57 -24.23
C PHE A 509 18.35 -26.71 -23.23
N HIS A 510 18.55 -27.49 -22.18
CA HIS A 510 17.56 -27.64 -21.10
C HIS A 510 17.30 -26.28 -20.41
N ALA A 511 18.35 -25.50 -20.12
CA ALA A 511 18.19 -24.16 -19.53
C ALA A 511 17.34 -23.23 -20.41
N ILE A 512 17.53 -23.28 -21.75
CA ILE A 512 16.71 -22.50 -22.69
C ILE A 512 15.23 -22.96 -22.61
N GLY A 513 14.98 -24.28 -22.57
CA GLY A 513 13.63 -24.82 -22.43
C GLY A 513 12.95 -24.48 -21.11
N MET A 514 13.71 -24.31 -20.01
CA MET A 514 13.19 -23.90 -18.71
C MET A 514 12.73 -22.44 -18.64
N ARG A 515 13.08 -21.64 -19.62
CA ARG A 515 12.71 -20.22 -19.66
C ARG A 515 11.20 -20.03 -19.78
N ASP A 516 10.54 -20.87 -20.57
CA ASP A 516 9.11 -20.76 -20.90
C ASP A 516 8.21 -21.71 -20.06
N CYS A 517 8.79 -22.36 -19.05
CA CYS A 517 8.08 -23.29 -18.16
C CYS A 517 7.39 -22.60 -16.97
#